data_1790c653b00f54cf4e0d628777fc3742
#
_entry.id   1790c653b00f54cf4e0d628777fc3742
#
_cell.length_a   1.000
_cell.length_b   1.000
_cell.length_c   1.000
_cell.angle_alpha   90.00
_cell.angle_beta   90.00
_cell.angle_gamma   90.00
#
_symmetry.space_group_name_H-M   'P 1'
#
loop_
_entity.id
_entity.type
_entity.pdbx_description
1 polymer ?
#
loop_
_entity_poly.entity_id
_entity_poly.type
_entity_poly.pdbx_seq_one_letter_code
_entity_poly.pdbx_strand_id
1 'polypeptide(L)'
;MTAHPDLGRRIVGGFYLTMGGVHLGLVAADAQVYRHFADDGLFAFVRDGWREIVMADPAVWGLLLMAGELTLGTLLLAGGRAARWGWYGVIGFHLLLMLFGFGFWLWSVPALVVLVLLARRDGVLTGSGAHRGRPHPVG
;
A
#
# COMPACT_ATOMS: atom_id res chain seq x y z
N MET A 1 2.68 -20.44 -21.17
CA MET A 1 3.27 -19.22 -20.59
C MET A 1 3.15 -19.33 -19.06
N THR A 2 4.19 -19.77 -18.37
CA THR A 2 4.24 -19.82 -16.91
C THR A 2 4.40 -18.39 -16.41
N ALA A 3 3.31 -17.79 -15.93
CA ALA A 3 3.39 -16.49 -15.26
C ALA A 3 4.32 -16.65 -14.05
N HIS A 4 5.44 -15.91 -14.03
CA HIS A 4 6.34 -15.88 -12.89
C HIS A 4 5.55 -15.34 -11.69
N PRO A 5 5.37 -16.12 -10.61
CA PRO A 5 4.54 -15.72 -9.47
C PRO A 5 5.00 -14.39 -8.84
N ASP A 6 6.28 -14.07 -8.97
CA ASP A 6 6.88 -12.86 -8.42
C ASP A 6 6.62 -11.59 -9.25
N LEU A 7 6.16 -11.69 -10.49
CA LEU A 7 6.03 -10.51 -11.37
C LEU A 7 5.01 -9.50 -10.82
N GLY A 8 3.83 -9.96 -10.41
CA GLY A 8 2.80 -9.09 -9.85
C GLY A 8 3.30 -8.33 -8.61
N ARG A 9 3.99 -9.04 -7.71
CA ARG A 9 4.58 -8.46 -6.51
C ARG A 9 5.62 -7.40 -6.84
N ARG A 10 6.49 -7.66 -7.83
CA ARG A 10 7.52 -6.69 -8.27
C ARG A 10 6.90 -5.46 -8.91
N ILE A 11 5.84 -5.62 -9.71
CA ILE A 11 5.12 -4.49 -10.31
C ILE A 11 4.51 -3.62 -9.23
N VAL A 12 3.80 -4.21 -8.24
CA VAL A 12 3.21 -3.46 -7.14
C VAL A 12 4.30 -2.79 -6.28
N GLY A 13 5.39 -3.50 -5.96
CA GLY A 13 6.51 -2.94 -5.23
C GLY A 13 7.14 -1.74 -5.95
N GLY A 14 7.40 -1.87 -7.25
CA GLY A 14 7.92 -0.78 -8.08
C GLY A 14 6.98 0.42 -8.15
N PHE A 15 5.66 0.16 -8.28
CA PHE A 15 4.65 1.21 -8.25
C PHE A 15 4.70 2.04 -6.95
N TYR A 16 4.75 1.38 -5.79
CA TYR A 16 4.83 2.08 -4.50
C TYR A 16 6.14 2.86 -4.33
N LEU A 17 7.27 2.35 -4.82
CA LEU A 17 8.52 3.13 -4.83
C LEU A 17 8.39 4.38 -5.70
N THR A 18 7.73 4.27 -6.86
CA THR A 18 7.48 5.42 -7.74
C THR A 18 6.57 6.44 -7.06
N MET A 19 5.49 5.98 -6.41
CA MET A 19 4.56 6.87 -5.70
C MET A 19 5.23 7.59 -4.52
N GLY A 20 6.11 6.93 -3.78
CA GLY A 20 6.94 7.61 -2.78
C GLY A 20 7.79 8.72 -3.39
N GLY A 21 8.38 8.49 -4.56
CA GLY A 21 9.08 9.54 -5.33
C GLY A 21 8.17 10.69 -5.76
N VAL A 22 6.93 10.39 -6.16
CA VAL A 22 5.92 11.42 -6.50
C VAL A 22 5.60 12.28 -5.29
N HIS A 23 5.36 11.68 -4.12
CA HIS A 23 5.08 12.44 -2.89
C HIS A 23 6.26 13.32 -2.45
N LEU A 24 7.49 12.85 -2.62
CA LEU A 24 8.67 13.69 -2.43
C LEU A 24 8.66 14.91 -3.35
N GLY A 25 8.36 14.70 -4.63
CA GLY A 25 8.25 15.77 -5.62
C GLY A 25 7.14 16.77 -5.29
N LEU A 26 5.97 16.29 -4.86
CA LEU A 26 4.85 17.15 -4.45
C LEU A 26 5.21 18.02 -3.24
N VAL A 27 5.84 17.44 -2.22
CA VAL A 27 6.30 18.20 -1.03
C VAL A 27 7.33 19.23 -1.41
N ALA A 28 8.27 18.89 -2.30
CA ALA A 28 9.32 19.82 -2.75
C ALA A 28 8.77 20.97 -3.62
N ALA A 29 7.72 20.71 -4.39
CA ALA A 29 7.08 21.72 -5.24
C ALA A 29 6.13 22.62 -4.45
N ASP A 30 5.14 22.04 -3.79
CA ASP A 30 4.18 22.72 -2.93
C ASP A 30 3.39 21.71 -2.08
N ALA A 31 3.68 21.62 -0.80
CA ALA A 31 2.97 20.72 0.11
C ALA A 31 1.48 21.09 0.31
N GLN A 32 1.04 22.30 -0.08
CA GLN A 32 -0.36 22.72 0.00
C GLN A 32 -1.27 21.96 -0.98
N VAL A 33 -0.71 21.21 -1.92
CA VAL A 33 -1.46 20.32 -2.83
C VAL A 33 -2.35 19.32 -2.07
N TYR A 34 -1.97 18.96 -0.86
CA TYR A 34 -2.74 18.03 -0.01
C TYR A 34 -4.02 18.64 0.58
N ARG A 35 -4.24 19.96 0.47
CA ARG A 35 -5.35 20.68 1.12
C ARG A 35 -6.72 20.07 0.82
N HIS A 36 -6.95 19.66 -0.41
CA HIS A 36 -8.25 19.21 -0.89
C HIS A 36 -8.48 17.69 -0.82
N PHE A 37 -7.51 16.93 -0.30
CA PHE A 37 -7.61 15.45 -0.29
C PHE A 37 -8.77 14.91 0.56
N ALA A 38 -9.16 15.61 1.60
CA ALA A 38 -10.24 15.17 2.48
C ALA A 38 -11.55 15.94 2.32
N ASP A 39 -11.69 16.79 1.29
CA ASP A 39 -12.91 17.58 1.10
C ASP A 39 -14.16 16.69 0.95
N ASP A 40 -14.04 15.56 0.25
CA ASP A 40 -15.09 14.57 0.06
C ASP A 40 -15.06 13.42 1.09
N GLY A 41 -14.29 13.57 2.17
CA GLY A 41 -14.16 12.56 3.22
C GLY A 41 -15.51 12.14 3.79
N LEU A 42 -15.71 10.81 3.97
CA LEU A 42 -17.00 10.23 4.39
C LEU A 42 -17.47 10.72 5.76
N PHE A 43 -16.55 10.93 6.67
CA PHE A 43 -16.83 11.26 8.06
C PHE A 43 -16.27 12.62 8.43
N ALA A 44 -16.99 13.35 9.30
CA ALA A 44 -16.54 14.65 9.77
C ALA A 44 -15.14 14.58 10.39
N PHE A 45 -14.86 13.57 11.22
CA PHE A 45 -13.56 13.40 11.85
C PHE A 45 -12.40 13.25 10.85
N VAL A 46 -12.64 12.72 9.64
CA VAL A 46 -11.61 12.61 8.58
C VAL A 46 -11.33 13.99 8.02
N ARG A 47 -12.36 14.76 7.71
CA ARG A 47 -12.23 16.12 7.16
C ARG A 47 -11.58 17.07 8.16
N ASP A 48 -12.06 17.03 9.40
CA ASP A 48 -11.59 17.93 10.46
C ASP A 48 -10.16 17.56 10.88
N GLY A 49 -9.88 16.26 11.09
CA GLY A 49 -8.53 15.79 11.38
C GLY A 49 -7.53 16.10 10.26
N TRP A 50 -7.97 16.03 8.99
CA TRP A 50 -7.13 16.44 7.88
C TRP A 50 -6.78 17.93 7.94
N ARG A 51 -7.77 18.79 8.14
CA ARG A 51 -7.59 20.24 8.18
C ARG A 51 -6.80 20.70 9.40
N GLU A 52 -7.05 20.11 10.55
CA GLU A 52 -6.45 20.54 11.83
C GLU A 52 -5.09 19.90 12.10
N ILE A 53 -4.87 18.65 11.68
CA ILE A 53 -3.66 17.91 11.99
C ILE A 53 -2.74 17.84 10.76
N VAL A 54 -3.24 17.34 9.63
CA VAL A 54 -2.39 17.15 8.44
C VAL A 54 -1.99 18.49 7.83
N MET A 55 -2.95 19.42 7.72
CA MET A 55 -2.69 20.72 7.12
C MET A 55 -2.02 21.73 8.08
N ALA A 56 -1.81 21.37 9.34
CA ALA A 56 -0.92 22.13 10.24
C ALA A 56 0.55 22.05 9.79
N ASP A 57 0.98 20.88 9.29
CA ASP A 57 2.31 20.70 8.70
C ASP A 57 2.25 19.68 7.53
N PRO A 58 1.74 20.10 6.36
CA PRO A 58 1.50 19.20 5.23
C PRO A 58 2.80 18.61 4.66
N ALA A 59 3.94 19.29 4.82
CA ALA A 59 5.22 18.77 4.37
C ALA A 59 5.65 17.54 5.19
N VAL A 60 5.51 17.58 6.51
CA VAL A 60 5.82 16.44 7.38
C VAL A 60 4.93 15.25 7.03
N TRP A 61 3.63 15.46 6.87
CA TRP A 61 2.69 14.38 6.53
C TRP A 61 2.93 13.82 5.12
N GLY A 62 3.26 14.67 4.16
CA GLY A 62 3.65 14.23 2.81
C GLY A 62 4.94 13.39 2.82
N LEU A 63 5.93 13.75 3.65
CA LEU A 63 7.15 12.96 3.84
C LEU A 63 6.89 11.64 4.59
N LEU A 64 5.97 11.61 5.55
CA LEU A 64 5.54 10.37 6.20
C LEU A 64 4.84 9.43 5.22
N LEU A 65 3.99 9.97 4.35
CA LEU A 65 3.34 9.21 3.28
C LEU A 65 4.38 8.63 2.32
N MET A 66 5.33 9.44 1.86
CA MET A 66 6.48 9.00 1.07
C MET A 66 7.22 7.84 1.75
N ALA A 67 7.60 8.00 3.01
CA ALA A 67 8.35 6.99 3.76
C ALA A 67 7.54 5.69 3.90
N GLY A 68 6.23 5.78 4.13
CA GLY A 68 5.31 4.65 4.15
C GLY A 68 5.30 3.90 2.82
N GLU A 69 5.14 4.60 1.71
CA GLU A 69 5.12 4.00 0.38
C GLU A 69 6.46 3.37 -0.01
N LEU A 70 7.58 4.03 0.26
CA LEU A 70 8.91 3.45 0.05
C LEU A 70 9.11 2.18 0.88
N THR A 71 8.63 2.18 2.13
CA THR A 71 8.67 0.99 3.00
C THR A 71 7.86 -0.14 2.41
N LEU A 72 6.59 0.11 2.03
CA LEU A 72 5.72 -0.90 1.44
C LEU A 72 6.30 -1.48 0.14
N GLY A 73 6.80 -0.62 -0.74
CA GLY A 73 7.48 -1.02 -1.97
C GLY A 73 8.70 -1.91 -1.70
N THR A 74 9.55 -1.50 -0.78
CA THR A 74 10.75 -2.25 -0.37
C THR A 74 10.39 -3.60 0.23
N LEU A 75 9.40 -3.67 1.12
CA LEU A 75 8.92 -4.93 1.71
C LEU A 75 8.42 -5.91 0.65
N LEU A 76 7.66 -5.43 -0.33
CA LEU A 76 7.20 -6.26 -1.44
C LEU A 76 8.36 -6.78 -2.27
N LEU A 77 9.36 -5.95 -2.58
CA LEU A 77 10.52 -6.36 -3.38
C LEU A 77 11.45 -7.32 -2.65
N ALA A 78 11.59 -7.19 -1.34
CA ALA A 78 12.41 -8.07 -0.51
C ALA A 78 11.93 -9.52 -0.51
N GLY A 79 10.64 -9.79 -0.72
CA GLY A 79 10.10 -11.14 -0.79
C GLY A 79 9.91 -11.82 0.58
N GLY A 80 9.53 -13.10 0.56
CA GLY A 80 9.40 -13.91 1.77
C GLY A 80 8.47 -13.33 2.84
N ARG A 81 8.93 -13.31 4.09
CA ARG A 81 8.15 -12.74 5.22
C ARG A 81 7.91 -11.24 5.09
N ALA A 82 8.89 -10.51 4.53
CA ALA A 82 8.77 -9.07 4.32
C ALA A 82 7.62 -8.76 3.35
N ALA A 83 7.53 -9.49 2.22
CA ALA A 83 6.46 -9.32 1.26
C ALA A 83 5.06 -9.54 1.87
N ARG A 84 4.93 -10.44 2.84
CA ARG A 84 3.66 -10.66 3.55
C ARG A 84 3.20 -9.37 4.25
N TRP A 85 4.10 -8.70 4.97
CA TRP A 85 3.81 -7.41 5.59
C TRP A 85 3.56 -6.32 4.56
N GLY A 86 4.32 -6.33 3.46
CA GLY A 86 4.07 -5.46 2.31
C GLY A 86 2.66 -5.61 1.77
N TRP A 87 2.17 -6.84 1.55
CA TRP A 87 0.81 -7.10 1.07
C TRP A 87 -0.27 -6.61 2.05
N TYR A 88 -0.11 -6.90 3.34
CA TYR A 88 -1.06 -6.37 4.34
C TYR A 88 -1.05 -4.84 4.37
N GLY A 89 0.13 -4.23 4.26
CA GLY A 89 0.28 -2.78 4.26
C GLY A 89 -0.38 -2.12 3.06
N VAL A 90 -0.16 -2.61 1.83
CA VAL A 90 -0.77 -2.01 0.63
C VAL A 90 -2.29 -2.20 0.59
N ILE A 91 -2.80 -3.33 1.05
CA ILE A 91 -4.25 -3.57 1.17
C ILE A 91 -4.83 -2.63 2.24
N GLY A 92 -4.22 -2.56 3.42
CA GLY A 92 -4.64 -1.66 4.50
C GLY A 92 -4.62 -0.20 4.09
N PHE A 93 -3.59 0.24 3.36
CA PHE A 93 -3.49 1.59 2.82
C PHE A 93 -4.67 1.94 1.90
N HIS A 94 -5.04 1.05 0.97
CA HIS A 94 -6.20 1.29 0.09
C HIS A 94 -7.54 1.28 0.85
N LEU A 95 -7.67 0.46 1.89
CA LEU A 95 -8.84 0.50 2.78
C LEU A 95 -8.96 1.84 3.50
N LEU A 96 -7.83 2.40 3.97
CA LEU A 96 -7.80 3.73 4.58
C LEU A 96 -8.13 4.84 3.58
N LEU A 97 -7.64 4.74 2.33
CA LEU A 97 -7.98 5.71 1.28
C LEU A 97 -9.49 5.79 1.02
N MET A 98 -10.26 4.71 1.24
CA MET A 98 -11.70 4.76 1.07
C MET A 98 -12.41 5.71 2.04
N LEU A 99 -11.78 6.09 3.15
CA LEU A 99 -12.32 7.09 4.08
C LEU A 99 -12.38 8.50 3.48
N PHE A 100 -11.60 8.75 2.41
CA PHE A 100 -11.52 10.04 1.73
C PHE A 100 -12.60 10.27 0.67
N GLY A 101 -13.56 9.35 0.55
CA GLY A 101 -14.76 9.55 -0.24
C GLY A 101 -14.75 8.95 -1.64
N PHE A 102 -15.79 9.30 -2.43
CA PHE A 102 -16.11 8.61 -3.68
C PHE A 102 -15.00 8.73 -4.74
N GLY A 103 -14.31 9.84 -4.82
CA GLY A 103 -13.19 10.01 -5.76
C GLY A 103 -12.09 8.96 -5.56
N PHE A 104 -11.79 8.63 -4.29
CA PHE A 104 -10.83 7.58 -3.96
C PHE A 104 -11.38 6.17 -4.18
N TRP A 105 -12.71 5.96 -4.13
CA TRP A 105 -13.31 4.64 -4.38
C TRP A 105 -13.12 4.18 -5.81
N LEU A 106 -13.25 5.08 -6.77
CA LEU A 106 -13.04 4.76 -8.19
C LEU A 106 -11.66 4.15 -8.45
N TRP A 107 -10.67 4.56 -7.66
CA TRP A 107 -9.32 4.03 -7.72
C TRP A 107 -9.11 2.85 -6.77
N SER A 108 -9.47 2.99 -5.50
CA SER A 108 -9.12 2.03 -4.44
C SER A 108 -9.86 0.70 -4.59
N VAL A 109 -11.11 0.69 -5.07
CA VAL A 109 -11.87 -0.57 -5.23
C VAL A 109 -11.25 -1.47 -6.29
N PRO A 110 -10.98 -1.02 -7.53
CA PRO A 110 -10.27 -1.84 -8.51
C PRO A 110 -8.88 -2.27 -8.04
N ALA A 111 -8.14 -1.36 -7.40
CA ALA A 111 -6.82 -1.66 -6.86
C ALA A 111 -6.89 -2.77 -5.80
N LEU A 112 -7.82 -2.68 -4.83
CA LEU A 112 -8.02 -3.71 -3.81
C LEU A 112 -8.31 -5.08 -4.41
N VAL A 113 -9.16 -5.17 -5.43
CA VAL A 113 -9.44 -6.44 -6.12
C VAL A 113 -8.14 -7.03 -6.67
N VAL A 114 -7.36 -6.23 -7.40
CA VAL A 114 -6.09 -6.66 -7.99
C VAL A 114 -5.10 -7.06 -6.90
N LEU A 115 -4.92 -6.24 -5.86
CA LEU A 115 -3.99 -6.49 -4.77
C LEU A 115 -4.32 -7.78 -4.00
N VAL A 116 -5.60 -8.01 -3.69
CA VAL A 116 -6.05 -9.24 -3.03
C VAL A 116 -5.81 -10.48 -3.90
N LEU A 117 -6.08 -10.39 -5.21
CA LEU A 117 -5.83 -11.50 -6.13
C LEU A 117 -4.33 -11.81 -6.25
N LEU A 118 -3.48 -10.79 -6.32
CA LEU A 118 -2.03 -10.96 -6.37
C LEU A 118 -1.48 -11.50 -5.05
N ALA A 119 -1.94 -10.99 -3.90
CA ALA A 119 -1.55 -11.50 -2.57
C ALA A 119 -1.95 -12.97 -2.36
N ARG A 120 -3.11 -13.39 -2.89
CA ARG A 120 -3.53 -14.79 -2.89
C ARG A 120 -2.60 -15.66 -3.75
N ARG A 121 -2.24 -15.20 -4.94
CA ARG A 121 -1.30 -15.91 -5.83
C ARG A 121 0.09 -16.03 -5.23
N ASP A 122 0.50 -15.03 -4.44
CA ASP A 122 1.78 -15.03 -3.71
C ASP A 122 1.74 -15.92 -2.43
N GLY A 123 0.61 -16.59 -2.17
CA GLY A 123 0.42 -17.52 -1.05
C GLY A 123 0.22 -16.87 0.31
N VAL A 124 0.08 -15.54 0.35
CA VAL A 124 0.00 -14.78 1.61
C VAL A 124 -1.33 -15.01 2.32
N LEU A 125 -2.43 -15.08 1.58
CA LEU A 125 -3.79 -15.19 2.12
C LEU A 125 -4.32 -16.63 2.18
N THR A 126 -3.57 -17.62 1.69
CA THR A 126 -4.01 -19.03 1.60
C THR A 126 -3.41 -19.94 2.65
N GLY A 127 -2.53 -19.45 3.53
CA GLY A 127 -1.96 -20.23 4.63
C GLY A 127 -1.09 -21.43 4.22
N SER A 128 -0.78 -21.62 2.94
CA SER A 128 -0.09 -22.81 2.38
C SER A 128 1.40 -22.93 2.75
N GLY A 129 1.88 -22.25 3.77
CA GLY A 129 3.28 -22.23 4.17
C GLY A 129 3.74 -23.32 5.14
N ALA A 130 2.87 -24.25 5.60
CA ALA A 130 3.18 -25.07 6.77
C ALA A 130 3.53 -26.55 6.49
N HIS A 131 3.61 -26.99 5.23
CA HIS A 131 3.84 -28.42 4.97
C HIS A 131 4.90 -28.74 3.92
N ARG A 132 6.10 -28.13 4.00
CA ARG A 132 7.26 -28.66 3.29
C ARG A 132 8.31 -29.14 4.28
N GLY A 133 8.42 -30.47 4.40
CA GLY A 133 9.63 -31.14 4.84
C GLY A 133 9.63 -31.68 6.26
N ARG A 134 8.90 -32.77 6.54
CA ARG A 134 9.45 -33.82 7.42
C ARG A 134 10.12 -34.85 6.52
N PRO A 135 11.44 -35.03 6.58
CA PRO A 135 12.07 -36.21 5.99
C PRO A 135 11.59 -37.42 6.76
N HIS A 136 11.10 -38.44 6.06
CA HIS A 136 10.85 -39.74 6.64
C HIS A 136 12.17 -40.27 7.16
N PRO A 137 12.22 -40.77 8.41
CA PRO A 137 13.35 -41.58 8.84
C PRO A 137 13.27 -42.93 8.10
N VAL A 138 14.27 -43.22 7.28
CA VAL A 138 14.51 -44.57 6.75
C VAL A 138 15.01 -45.38 7.90
N GLY A 139 14.19 -46.37 8.31
CA GLY A 139 14.60 -47.47 9.19
C GLY A 139 15.35 -48.55 8.39
#